data_89b4e668063b313195b1e6ca48485373
#
_entry.id   89b4e668063b313195b1e6ca48485373
#
_cell.length_a   1.000
_cell.length_b   1.000
_cell.length_c   1.000
_cell.angle_alpha   90.00
_cell.angle_beta   90.00
_cell.angle_gamma   90.00
#
_symmetry.space_group_name_H-M   'P 1'
#
loop_
_entity.id
_entity.type
_entity.pdbx_description
1 polymer ?
#
loop_
_entity_poly.entity_id
_entity_poly.type
_entity_poly.pdbx_seq_one_letter_code
_entity_poly.pdbx_strand_id
1 'polypeptide(L)'
;MQKRTELFERAATFKGKTRERMTAIGQADELFVLLYPDHFQSEQIFKIDSLWAKTSPERRARLQSYNFRCLSISVDIVRDAITQGDLELRLLKSPEELVYTLVSLTFGSHRLALTDGPIIQQLGIENPFTLLRASLHTLLDGVGWRPLTSEWDYKATSEQIQQEVFPGECERAYAQ
;
A
#
# COMPACT_ATOMS: atom_id res chain seq x y z
N MET A 1 -8.50 5.98 -9.54
CA MET A 1 -8.90 4.73 -8.85
C MET A 1 -8.75 3.48 -9.71
N GLN A 2 -9.22 3.45 -10.95
CA GLN A 2 -9.05 2.26 -11.82
C GLN A 2 -7.57 1.84 -11.95
N LYS A 3 -6.66 2.78 -12.21
CA LYS A 3 -5.21 2.51 -12.29
C LYS A 3 -4.63 1.88 -11.02
N ARG A 4 -5.08 2.34 -9.86
CA ARG A 4 -4.67 1.76 -8.57
C ARG A 4 -5.16 0.32 -8.44
N THR A 5 -6.41 0.06 -8.80
CA THR A 5 -6.98 -1.29 -8.75
C THR A 5 -6.23 -2.25 -9.69
N GLU A 6 -5.92 -1.82 -10.91
CA GLU A 6 -5.12 -2.59 -11.88
C GLU A 6 -3.74 -2.98 -11.30
N LEU A 7 -3.05 -2.04 -10.62
CA LEU A 7 -1.76 -2.34 -9.96
C LEU A 7 -1.92 -3.33 -8.81
N PHE A 8 -2.95 -3.17 -7.97
CA PHE A 8 -3.23 -4.09 -6.86
C PHE A 8 -3.58 -5.50 -7.35
N GLU A 9 -4.38 -5.63 -8.41
CA GLU A 9 -4.72 -6.92 -9.00
C GLU A 9 -3.48 -7.62 -9.58
N ARG A 10 -2.58 -6.88 -10.22
CA ARG A 10 -1.28 -7.41 -10.66
C ARG A 10 -0.41 -7.83 -9.48
N ALA A 11 -0.29 -6.99 -8.44
CA ALA A 11 0.44 -7.33 -7.22
C ALA A 11 -0.06 -8.64 -6.59
N ALA A 12 -1.37 -8.85 -6.57
CA ALA A 12 -1.99 -10.06 -6.04
C ALA A 12 -1.60 -11.34 -6.79
N THR A 13 -1.08 -11.23 -8.02
CA THR A 13 -0.59 -12.39 -8.80
C THR A 13 0.80 -12.87 -8.38
N PHE A 14 1.55 -12.06 -7.62
CA PHE A 14 2.89 -12.40 -7.16
C PHE A 14 2.89 -13.71 -6.36
N LYS A 15 3.83 -14.60 -6.70
CA LYS A 15 3.96 -15.92 -6.07
C LYS A 15 5.05 -15.86 -5.00
N GLY A 16 4.62 -15.86 -3.74
CA GLY A 16 5.50 -15.78 -2.59
C GLY A 16 4.76 -16.11 -1.30
N LYS A 17 5.45 -16.02 -0.17
CA LYS A 17 4.85 -16.12 1.16
C LYS A 17 3.83 -15.00 1.36
N THR A 18 2.92 -15.16 2.30
CA THR A 18 1.83 -14.21 2.52
C THR A 18 2.33 -12.78 2.78
N ARG A 19 3.40 -12.63 3.55
CA ARG A 19 4.00 -11.31 3.81
C ARG A 19 4.72 -10.71 2.59
N GLU A 20 5.32 -11.53 1.72
CA GLU A 20 5.89 -11.06 0.45
C GLU A 20 4.79 -10.57 -0.50
N ARG A 21 3.64 -11.26 -0.53
CA ARG A 21 2.46 -10.82 -1.30
C ARG A 21 1.93 -9.47 -0.78
N MET A 22 1.94 -9.25 0.54
CA MET A 22 1.58 -7.94 1.11
C MET A 22 2.63 -6.87 0.76
N THR A 23 3.91 -7.22 0.68
CA THR A 23 4.97 -6.31 0.20
C THR A 23 4.70 -5.89 -1.26
N ALA A 24 4.24 -6.80 -2.12
CA ALA A 24 3.85 -6.47 -3.49
C ALA A 24 2.68 -5.48 -3.55
N ILE A 25 1.68 -5.60 -2.65
CA ILE A 25 0.59 -4.62 -2.52
C ILE A 25 1.12 -3.24 -2.09
N GLY A 26 2.04 -3.20 -1.12
CA GLY A 26 2.68 -1.94 -0.71
C GLY A 26 3.43 -1.26 -1.86
N GLN A 27 4.14 -2.03 -2.67
CA GLN A 27 4.84 -1.53 -3.86
C GLN A 27 3.87 -1.03 -4.95
N ALA A 28 2.74 -1.72 -5.16
CA ALA A 28 1.68 -1.26 -6.06
C ALA A 28 1.10 0.10 -5.64
N ASP A 29 0.90 0.30 -4.33
CA ASP A 29 0.41 1.58 -3.79
C ASP A 29 1.43 2.71 -3.96
N GLU A 30 2.71 2.45 -3.67
CA GLU A 30 3.80 3.39 -3.91
C GLU A 30 3.91 3.79 -5.38
N LEU A 31 3.91 2.83 -6.30
CA LEU A 31 3.97 3.07 -7.75
C LEU A 31 2.75 3.88 -8.23
N PHE A 32 1.57 3.64 -7.68
CA PHE A 32 0.41 4.46 -7.98
C PHE A 32 0.64 5.93 -7.61
N VAL A 33 1.18 6.20 -6.43
CA VAL A 33 1.44 7.56 -5.96
C VAL A 33 2.53 8.25 -6.78
N LEU A 34 3.62 7.54 -7.10
CA LEU A 34 4.75 8.08 -7.88
C LEU A 34 4.37 8.36 -9.33
N LEU A 35 3.62 7.45 -9.98
CA LEU A 35 3.29 7.57 -11.40
C LEU A 35 2.03 8.43 -11.67
N TYR A 36 1.14 8.56 -10.68
CA TYR A 36 -0.14 9.23 -10.82
C TYR A 36 -0.43 10.16 -9.63
N PRO A 37 0.49 11.10 -9.28
CA PRO A 37 0.34 11.96 -8.10
C PRO A 37 -0.94 12.81 -8.16
N ASP A 38 -1.32 13.33 -9.32
CA ASP A 38 -2.55 14.12 -9.50
C ASP A 38 -3.81 13.28 -9.26
N HIS A 39 -3.78 12.00 -9.63
CA HIS A 39 -4.88 11.09 -9.36
C HIS A 39 -5.00 10.82 -7.86
N PHE A 40 -3.86 10.60 -7.17
CA PHE A 40 -3.84 10.43 -5.73
C PHE A 40 -4.37 11.67 -5.01
N GLN A 41 -3.90 12.88 -5.38
CA GLN A 41 -4.39 14.13 -4.80
C GLN A 41 -5.89 14.35 -5.08
N SER A 42 -6.36 14.05 -6.28
CA SER A 42 -7.78 14.13 -6.63
C SER A 42 -8.63 13.19 -5.77
N GLU A 43 -8.15 11.98 -5.46
CA GLU A 43 -8.84 11.06 -4.54
C GLU A 43 -9.02 11.66 -3.14
N GLN A 44 -8.05 12.46 -2.65
CA GLN A 44 -8.15 13.16 -1.38
C GLN A 44 -9.26 14.21 -1.39
N ILE A 45 -9.30 15.00 -2.47
CA ILE A 45 -10.28 16.07 -2.62
C ILE A 45 -11.70 15.49 -2.70
N PHE A 46 -11.91 14.38 -3.42
CA PHE A 46 -13.23 13.75 -3.54
C PHE A 46 -13.74 13.16 -2.21
N LYS A 47 -12.88 12.91 -1.23
CA LYS A 47 -13.26 12.45 0.10
C LYS A 47 -13.75 13.59 1.03
N ILE A 48 -13.70 14.86 0.58
CA ILE A 48 -14.28 15.99 1.32
C ILE A 48 -15.80 15.94 1.15
N ASP A 49 -16.54 15.95 2.27
CA ASP A 49 -18.00 15.76 2.32
C ASP A 49 -18.76 16.65 1.34
N SER A 50 -18.37 17.93 1.23
CA SER A 50 -19.03 18.89 0.34
C SER A 50 -18.90 18.57 -1.15
N LEU A 51 -17.79 17.94 -1.56
CA LEU A 51 -17.58 17.49 -2.94
C LEU A 51 -18.16 16.10 -3.18
N TRP A 52 -18.09 15.24 -2.16
CA TRP A 52 -18.72 13.94 -2.19
C TRP A 52 -20.23 14.06 -2.39
N ALA A 53 -20.88 14.98 -1.67
CA ALA A 53 -22.33 15.25 -1.81
C ALA A 53 -22.72 15.72 -3.22
N LYS A 54 -21.84 16.42 -3.95
CA LYS A 54 -22.06 16.90 -5.33
C LYS A 54 -21.74 15.85 -6.40
N THR A 55 -21.15 14.72 -6.04
CA THR A 55 -20.81 13.63 -6.98
C THR A 55 -22.06 12.78 -7.23
N SER A 56 -22.30 12.39 -8.51
CA SER A 56 -23.46 11.55 -8.85
C SER A 56 -23.42 10.20 -8.11
N PRO A 57 -24.58 9.61 -7.79
CA PRO A 57 -24.66 8.30 -7.13
C PRO A 57 -23.88 7.22 -7.84
N GLU A 58 -23.96 7.17 -9.19
CA GLU A 58 -23.27 6.17 -10.01
C GLU A 58 -21.75 6.31 -9.91
N ARG A 59 -21.26 7.56 -9.93
CA ARG A 59 -19.82 7.84 -9.78
C ARG A 59 -19.33 7.49 -8.39
N ARG A 60 -20.13 7.80 -7.35
CA ARG A 60 -19.83 7.40 -5.95
C ARG A 60 -19.73 5.89 -5.82
N ALA A 61 -20.73 5.17 -6.30
CA ALA A 61 -20.76 3.71 -6.26
C ALA A 61 -19.54 3.10 -6.96
N ARG A 62 -19.17 3.62 -8.14
CA ARG A 62 -17.97 3.17 -8.87
C ARG A 62 -16.68 3.44 -8.10
N LEU A 63 -16.52 4.62 -7.49
CA LEU A 63 -15.35 4.96 -6.70
C LEU A 63 -15.23 4.09 -5.45
N GLN A 64 -16.36 3.83 -4.78
CA GLN A 64 -16.43 2.93 -3.63
C GLN A 64 -16.08 1.48 -4.02
N SER A 65 -16.56 1.00 -5.17
CA SER A 65 -16.25 -0.34 -5.68
C SER A 65 -14.75 -0.54 -5.91
N TYR A 66 -14.05 0.44 -6.51
CA TYR A 66 -12.60 0.37 -6.68
C TYR A 66 -11.85 0.33 -5.35
N ASN A 67 -12.22 1.20 -4.39
CA ASN A 67 -11.62 1.18 -3.06
C ASN A 67 -11.86 -0.15 -2.34
N PHE A 68 -13.09 -0.63 -2.36
CA PHE A 68 -13.45 -1.90 -1.74
C PHE A 68 -12.64 -3.05 -2.35
N ARG A 69 -12.46 -3.06 -3.67
CA ARG A 69 -11.66 -4.10 -4.35
C ARG A 69 -10.21 -4.11 -3.87
N CYS A 70 -9.55 -2.95 -3.79
CA CYS A 70 -8.17 -2.87 -3.27
C CYS A 70 -8.08 -3.36 -1.83
N LEU A 71 -9.00 -2.93 -0.96
CA LEU A 71 -9.02 -3.36 0.44
C LEU A 71 -9.27 -4.85 0.58
N SER A 72 -10.21 -5.41 -0.20
CA SER A 72 -10.53 -6.84 -0.18
C SER A 72 -9.32 -7.70 -0.55
N ILE A 73 -8.55 -7.32 -1.57
CA ILE A 73 -7.31 -8.01 -1.95
C ILE A 73 -6.35 -8.07 -0.76
N SER A 74 -6.14 -6.95 -0.06
CA SER A 74 -5.26 -6.89 1.11
C SER A 74 -5.79 -7.74 2.27
N VAL A 75 -7.10 -7.67 2.54
CA VAL A 75 -7.75 -8.47 3.60
C VAL A 75 -7.63 -9.97 3.32
N ASP A 76 -7.79 -10.39 2.07
CA ASP A 76 -7.66 -11.80 1.69
C ASP A 76 -6.23 -12.32 1.91
N ILE A 77 -5.19 -11.50 1.64
CA ILE A 77 -3.80 -11.86 1.95
C ILE A 77 -3.59 -12.02 3.46
N VAL A 78 -4.18 -11.16 4.30
CA VAL A 78 -4.11 -11.30 5.77
C VAL A 78 -4.83 -12.58 6.24
N ARG A 79 -5.99 -12.90 5.66
CA ARG A 79 -6.71 -14.15 5.96
C ARG A 79 -5.90 -15.38 5.59
N ASP A 80 -5.25 -15.35 4.41
CA ASP A 80 -4.33 -16.41 3.99
C ASP A 80 -3.19 -16.58 5.01
N ALA A 81 -2.60 -15.47 5.49
CA ALA A 81 -1.52 -15.50 6.47
C ALA A 81 -1.96 -16.16 7.80
N ILE A 82 -3.15 -15.84 8.28
CA ILE A 82 -3.71 -16.45 9.48
C ILE A 82 -3.96 -17.95 9.24
N THR A 83 -4.53 -18.30 8.10
CA THR A 83 -4.84 -19.70 7.77
C THR A 83 -3.59 -20.56 7.62
N GLN A 84 -2.50 -19.97 7.09
CA GLN A 84 -1.21 -20.65 6.91
C GLN A 84 -0.36 -20.68 8.19
N GLY A 85 -0.77 -19.97 9.26
CA GLY A 85 -0.02 -19.84 10.50
C GLY A 85 1.16 -18.85 10.43
N ASP A 86 1.25 -18.05 9.38
CA ASP A 86 2.25 -17.00 9.23
C ASP A 86 1.97 -15.79 10.14
N LEU A 87 0.71 -15.62 10.57
CA LEU A 87 0.25 -14.48 11.37
C LEU A 87 -0.77 -14.94 12.41
N GLU A 88 -0.56 -14.51 13.66
CA GLU A 88 -1.53 -14.61 14.76
C GLU A 88 -1.86 -13.19 15.26
N LEU A 89 -3.10 -12.76 15.06
CA LEU A 89 -3.55 -11.44 15.55
C LEU A 89 -3.74 -11.50 17.09
N ARG A 90 -3.06 -10.59 17.82
CA ARG A 90 -3.11 -10.54 19.29
C ARG A 90 -3.78 -9.30 19.82
N LEU A 91 -3.34 -8.13 19.35
CA LEU A 91 -3.92 -6.83 19.74
C LEU A 91 -5.02 -6.39 18.78
N LEU A 92 -4.85 -6.66 17.50
CA LEU A 92 -5.87 -6.43 16.48
C LEU A 92 -6.82 -7.63 16.45
N LYS A 93 -8.10 -7.35 16.25
CA LYS A 93 -9.17 -8.37 16.40
C LYS A 93 -9.57 -9.00 15.05
N SER A 94 -9.22 -8.37 13.95
CA SER A 94 -9.60 -8.85 12.63
C SER A 94 -8.58 -8.49 11.53
N PRO A 95 -8.58 -9.22 10.40
CA PRO A 95 -7.82 -8.86 9.21
C PRO A 95 -8.08 -7.44 8.74
N GLU A 96 -9.33 -6.98 8.84
CA GLU A 96 -9.76 -5.64 8.44
C GLU A 96 -9.11 -4.56 9.31
N GLU A 97 -8.95 -4.79 10.62
CA GLU A 97 -8.25 -3.86 11.51
C GLU A 97 -6.77 -3.72 11.15
N LEU A 98 -6.09 -4.81 10.79
CA LEU A 98 -4.71 -4.75 10.33
C LEU A 98 -4.60 -4.01 9.00
N VAL A 99 -5.47 -4.30 8.03
CA VAL A 99 -5.49 -3.59 6.74
C VAL A 99 -5.80 -2.11 6.93
N TYR A 100 -6.73 -1.76 7.81
CA TYR A 100 -7.01 -0.36 8.17
C TYR A 100 -5.75 0.35 8.70
N THR A 101 -5.00 -0.32 9.57
CA THR A 101 -3.75 0.23 10.15
C THR A 101 -2.69 0.45 9.07
N LEU A 102 -2.49 -0.54 8.17
CA LEU A 102 -1.57 -0.43 7.04
C LEU A 102 -1.95 0.72 6.11
N VAL A 103 -3.23 0.81 5.74
CA VAL A 103 -3.74 1.88 4.88
C VAL A 103 -3.61 3.25 5.54
N SER A 104 -3.86 3.37 6.84
CA SER A 104 -3.70 4.62 7.57
C SER A 104 -2.24 5.11 7.56
N LEU A 105 -1.29 4.20 7.74
CA LEU A 105 0.14 4.50 7.68
C LEU A 105 0.57 4.91 6.26
N THR A 106 0.22 4.13 5.24
CA THR A 106 0.59 4.42 3.84
C THR A 106 -0.03 5.73 3.36
N PHE A 107 -1.33 5.91 3.62
CA PHE A 107 -2.06 7.09 3.22
C PHE A 107 -1.51 8.37 3.87
N GLY A 108 -1.27 8.35 5.18
CA GLY A 108 -0.69 9.48 5.91
C GLY A 108 0.71 9.81 5.41
N SER A 109 1.57 8.81 5.22
CA SER A 109 2.94 8.99 4.74
C SER A 109 2.97 9.54 3.31
N HIS A 110 2.18 8.99 2.39
CA HIS A 110 2.11 9.48 1.01
C HIS A 110 1.58 10.92 0.94
N ARG A 111 0.57 11.24 1.75
CA ARG A 111 0.07 12.62 1.83
C ARG A 111 1.17 13.58 2.28
N LEU A 112 1.85 13.29 3.39
CA LEU A 112 2.94 14.12 3.88
C LEU A 112 4.06 14.26 2.83
N ALA A 113 4.45 13.17 2.19
CA ALA A 113 5.49 13.19 1.15
C ALA A 113 5.15 14.14 -0.02
N LEU A 114 3.87 14.24 -0.39
CA LEU A 114 3.44 15.07 -1.52
C LEU A 114 3.08 16.52 -1.14
N THR A 115 2.74 16.81 0.12
CA THR A 115 2.26 18.13 0.54
C THR A 115 3.24 18.91 1.41
N ASP A 116 4.08 18.22 2.16
CA ASP A 116 4.91 18.81 3.22
C ASP A 116 6.41 18.56 3.01
N GLY A 117 6.85 18.39 1.77
CA GLY A 117 8.24 18.09 1.39
C GLY A 117 9.29 18.97 2.08
N PRO A 118 9.16 20.31 2.15
CA PRO A 118 10.12 21.17 2.84
C PRO A 118 10.24 20.87 4.34
N ILE A 119 9.13 20.54 5.03
CA ILE A 119 9.14 20.19 6.46
C ILE A 119 9.81 18.83 6.66
N ILE A 120 9.53 17.87 5.78
CA ILE A 120 10.13 16.54 5.80
C ILE A 120 11.66 16.63 5.66
N GLN A 121 12.16 17.48 4.75
CA GLN A 121 13.59 17.74 4.58
C GLN A 121 14.22 18.40 5.82
N GLN A 122 13.52 19.33 6.47
CA GLN A 122 14.00 19.95 7.73
C GLN A 122 14.13 18.93 8.87
N LEU A 123 13.34 17.86 8.86
CA LEU A 123 13.46 16.74 9.80
C LEU A 123 14.60 15.78 9.45
N GLY A 124 15.37 16.04 8.38
CA GLY A 124 16.45 15.17 7.93
C GLY A 124 15.98 13.89 7.23
N ILE A 125 14.73 13.83 6.78
CA ILE A 125 14.18 12.69 6.05
C ILE A 125 14.47 12.88 4.56
N GLU A 126 15.48 12.17 4.05
CA GLU A 126 15.90 12.29 2.63
C GLU A 126 14.88 11.68 1.68
N ASN A 127 14.34 10.50 2.01
CA ASN A 127 13.38 9.79 1.18
C ASN A 127 12.22 9.23 2.01
N PRO A 128 11.05 9.90 1.97
CA PRO A 128 9.87 9.48 2.75
C PRO A 128 9.30 8.14 2.28
N PHE A 129 9.47 7.75 1.02
CA PHE A 129 9.01 6.44 0.53
C PHE A 129 9.87 5.29 1.08
N THR A 130 11.19 5.49 1.16
CA THR A 130 12.08 4.52 1.81
C THR A 130 11.77 4.38 3.30
N LEU A 131 11.50 5.51 3.98
CA LEU A 131 11.09 5.50 5.38
C LEU A 131 9.75 4.78 5.56
N LEU A 132 8.79 4.99 4.67
CA LEU A 132 7.51 4.29 4.71
C LEU A 132 7.68 2.77 4.59
N ARG A 133 8.52 2.30 3.65
CA ARG A 133 8.80 0.86 3.51
C ARG A 133 9.39 0.27 4.80
N ALA A 134 10.38 0.96 5.41
CA ALA A 134 10.94 0.55 6.69
C ALA A 134 9.90 0.53 7.82
N SER A 135 9.03 1.55 7.88
CA SER A 135 7.94 1.64 8.86
C SER A 135 6.92 0.52 8.72
N LEU A 136 6.55 0.17 7.48
CA LEU A 136 5.67 -0.97 7.21
C LEU A 136 6.30 -2.29 7.68
N HIS A 137 7.57 -2.52 7.38
CA HIS A 137 8.27 -3.72 7.87
C HIS A 137 8.33 -3.76 9.39
N THR A 138 8.60 -2.61 10.05
CA THR A 138 8.59 -2.50 11.53
C THR A 138 7.22 -2.84 12.10
N LEU A 139 6.14 -2.34 11.49
CA LEU A 139 4.77 -2.67 11.91
C LEU A 139 4.47 -4.15 11.74
N LEU A 140 4.82 -4.73 10.58
CA LEU A 140 4.59 -6.14 10.29
C LEU A 140 5.41 -7.07 11.19
N ASP A 141 6.65 -6.70 11.57
CA ASP A 141 7.44 -7.39 12.60
C ASP A 141 6.76 -7.27 13.97
N GLY A 142 6.26 -6.08 14.31
CA GLY A 142 5.57 -5.81 15.57
C GLY A 142 4.30 -6.62 15.79
N VAL A 143 3.55 -6.93 14.73
CA VAL A 143 2.40 -7.84 14.79
C VAL A 143 2.80 -9.32 14.67
N GLY A 144 4.08 -9.62 14.47
CA GLY A 144 4.62 -10.96 14.36
C GLY A 144 4.30 -11.68 13.05
N TRP A 145 4.07 -10.96 11.96
CA TRP A 145 3.81 -11.57 10.65
C TRP A 145 5.10 -12.15 10.06
N ARG A 146 5.16 -13.47 9.96
CA ARG A 146 6.34 -14.19 9.48
C ARG A 146 6.40 -14.31 7.96
N PRO A 147 7.62 -14.44 7.42
CA PRO A 147 8.91 -14.34 8.09
C PRO A 147 9.22 -12.90 8.54
N LEU A 148 9.91 -12.74 9.68
CA LEU A 148 10.34 -11.44 10.17
C LEU A 148 11.48 -10.86 9.28
N THR A 149 11.75 -9.55 9.39
CA THR A 149 12.86 -8.92 8.65
C THR A 149 14.24 -9.48 9.02
N SER A 150 14.38 -10.02 10.23
CA SER A 150 15.58 -10.74 10.68
C SER A 150 15.72 -12.16 10.08
N GLU A 151 14.65 -12.70 9.49
CA GLU A 151 14.56 -14.07 8.97
C GLU A 151 14.54 -14.10 7.43
N TRP A 152 14.31 -12.96 6.77
CA TRP A 152 14.05 -12.90 5.33
C TRP A 152 14.60 -11.64 4.67
N ASP A 153 15.12 -11.79 3.46
CA ASP A 153 15.62 -10.65 2.66
C ASP A 153 14.48 -10.00 1.85
N TYR A 154 13.81 -9.02 2.47
CA TYR A 154 12.76 -8.24 1.81
C TYR A 154 13.28 -7.27 0.76
N LYS A 155 14.60 -7.00 0.72
CA LYS A 155 15.20 -6.24 -0.37
C LYS A 155 15.21 -7.09 -1.64
N ALA A 156 15.67 -8.33 -1.55
CA ALA A 156 15.61 -9.27 -2.68
C ALA A 156 14.15 -9.52 -3.12
N THR A 157 13.21 -9.68 -2.18
CA THR A 157 11.78 -9.76 -2.50
C THR A 157 11.28 -8.55 -3.29
N SER A 158 11.65 -7.33 -2.88
CA SER A 158 11.25 -6.11 -3.58
C SER A 158 11.81 -6.04 -4.99
N GLU A 159 13.08 -6.41 -5.17
CA GLU A 159 13.72 -6.46 -6.48
C GLU A 159 13.04 -7.50 -7.39
N GLN A 160 12.66 -8.66 -6.87
CA GLN A 160 11.92 -9.68 -7.61
C GLN A 160 10.53 -9.17 -8.03
N ILE A 161 9.77 -8.52 -7.13
CA ILE A 161 8.47 -7.93 -7.45
C ILE A 161 8.59 -6.88 -8.56
N GLN A 162 9.63 -6.03 -8.51
CA GLN A 162 9.90 -5.03 -9.53
C GLN A 162 10.10 -5.67 -10.91
N GLN A 163 10.88 -6.73 -10.96
CA GLN A 163 11.23 -7.42 -12.21
C GLN A 163 10.05 -8.23 -12.77
N GLU A 164 9.34 -8.96 -11.93
CA GLU A 164 8.30 -9.91 -12.37
C GLU A 164 6.93 -9.24 -12.56
N VAL A 165 6.59 -8.28 -11.69
CA VAL A 165 5.23 -7.70 -11.66
C VAL A 165 5.19 -6.31 -12.29
N PHE A 166 6.18 -5.46 -12.03
CA PHE A 166 6.14 -4.03 -12.37
C PHE A 166 7.36 -3.50 -13.16
N PRO A 167 7.96 -4.24 -14.11
CA PRO A 167 9.21 -3.80 -14.75
C PRO A 167 9.06 -2.41 -15.41
N GLY A 168 8.00 -2.17 -16.16
CA GLY A 168 7.80 -0.90 -16.86
C GLY A 168 7.36 0.25 -15.96
N GLU A 169 6.66 -0.03 -14.87
CA GLU A 169 6.26 0.97 -13.89
C GLU A 169 7.47 1.43 -13.06
N CYS A 170 8.30 0.49 -12.62
CA CYS A 170 9.50 0.80 -11.84
C CYS A 170 10.52 1.60 -12.66
N GLU A 171 10.74 1.25 -13.93
CA GLU A 171 11.59 2.02 -14.83
C GLU A 171 11.13 3.48 -14.90
N ARG A 172 9.82 3.73 -15.07
CA ARG A 172 9.27 5.10 -15.14
C ARG A 172 9.27 5.84 -13.82
N ALA A 173 9.04 5.14 -12.69
CA ALA A 173 8.92 5.76 -11.38
C ALA A 173 10.28 6.14 -10.78
N TYR A 174 11.32 5.35 -11.04
CA TYR A 174 12.64 5.51 -10.41
C TYR A 174 13.71 6.07 -11.37
N ALA A 175 13.38 6.34 -12.62
CA ALA A 175 14.27 7.01 -13.59
C ALA A 175 14.28 8.55 -13.44
N GLN A 176 13.51 9.10 -12.53
CA GLN A 176 13.45 10.53 -12.21
C GLN A 176 14.39 10.81 -11.00
#